data_42755edf02f84f853726128634120136
#
_entry.id   42755edf02f84f853726128634120136
#
_cell.length_a   1.000
_cell.length_b   1.000
_cell.length_c   1.000
_cell.angle_alpha   90.00
_cell.angle_beta   90.00
_cell.angle_gamma   90.00
#
_symmetry.space_group_name_H-M   'P 1'
#
loop_
_entity.id
_entity.type
_entity.pdbx_description
1 polymer ?
#
loop_
_entity_poly.entity_id
_entity_poly.type
_entity_poly.pdbx_seq_one_letter_code
_entity_poly.pdbx_strand_id
1 'polypeptide(L)'
;MANDINTIKNKLDQYFKIGKNVLLEGRHGTGKTSLVTEIFNKNCKNWLYFSGSTLDPWVDFVGVPKEIKKGNDYVLSFVLPEKMADDKVEAIFIDEYNRSHKKIRNATMELIQFKSINGRKFPNLKVVWAAINPNDDEEEYDVEELDGAQTDRFQIRIKVPFIPDIEYFQNKFGNDWAKSALEWWNGMPDKAKKLVSPRRLDYALELHKEGGDVFDVLPMETNPTKLIATLKLGSLEDKIKSLFKLKDAQKAQQFFEDENNFQAALPIIKRKADYMKFFLPTIDNERITSLFFSDDHYKTFILDHAPYFKPALEEISKLKSVNKDDIRMINHALKQVGNITYF
;
A
#
# COMPACT_ATOMS: atom_id res chain seq x y z
N MET A 1 6.00 -19.62 -9.83
CA MET A 1 6.21 -18.17 -10.13
C MET A 1 5.19 -17.42 -9.30
N ALA A 2 5.63 -16.64 -8.33
CA ALA A 2 4.72 -15.81 -7.53
C ALA A 2 4.01 -14.85 -8.49
N ASN A 3 2.67 -14.88 -8.47
CA ASN A 3 1.87 -13.88 -9.19
C ASN A 3 1.99 -12.55 -8.43
N ASP A 4 3.01 -11.79 -8.73
CA ASP A 4 3.14 -10.40 -8.31
C ASP A 4 2.00 -9.59 -8.92
N ILE A 5 1.45 -8.65 -8.16
CA ILE A 5 0.33 -7.80 -8.58
C ILE A 5 0.64 -7.06 -9.89
N ASN A 6 1.88 -6.61 -10.07
CA ASN A 6 2.32 -5.95 -11.29
C ASN A 6 2.30 -6.86 -12.52
N THR A 7 2.68 -8.12 -12.34
CA THR A 7 2.55 -9.14 -13.39
C THR A 7 1.08 -9.33 -13.77
N ILE A 8 0.16 -9.33 -12.79
CA ILE A 8 -1.27 -9.42 -13.02
C ILE A 8 -1.79 -8.19 -13.76
N LYS A 9 -1.41 -6.98 -13.34
CA LYS A 9 -1.78 -5.71 -14.03
C LYS A 9 -1.38 -5.75 -15.51
N ASN A 10 -0.14 -6.14 -15.80
CA ASN A 10 0.37 -6.22 -17.18
C ASN A 10 -0.41 -7.24 -18.01
N LYS A 11 -0.73 -8.41 -17.47
CA LYS A 11 -1.57 -9.41 -18.14
C LYS A 11 -2.98 -8.89 -18.40
N LEU A 12 -3.60 -8.24 -17.42
CA LEU A 12 -4.94 -7.67 -17.55
C LEU A 12 -4.97 -6.59 -18.66
N ASP A 13 -3.98 -5.69 -18.69
CA ASP A 13 -3.85 -4.69 -19.76
C ASP A 13 -3.76 -5.34 -21.15
N GLN A 14 -2.96 -6.40 -21.27
CA GLN A 14 -2.85 -7.17 -22.51
C GLN A 14 -4.17 -7.84 -22.88
N TYR A 15 -4.85 -8.49 -21.93
CA TYR A 15 -6.12 -9.18 -22.20
C TYR A 15 -7.24 -8.22 -22.59
N PHE A 16 -7.25 -7.01 -22.02
CA PHE A 16 -8.17 -5.97 -22.46
C PHE A 16 -7.93 -5.60 -23.93
N LYS A 17 -6.69 -5.34 -24.32
CA LYS A 17 -6.31 -4.94 -25.69
C LYS A 17 -6.65 -5.98 -26.73
N ILE A 18 -6.58 -7.26 -26.40
CA ILE A 18 -6.94 -8.36 -27.30
C ILE A 18 -8.39 -8.84 -27.14
N GLY A 19 -9.22 -8.10 -26.39
CA GLY A 19 -10.65 -8.35 -26.27
C GLY A 19 -11.02 -9.65 -25.54
N LYS A 20 -10.23 -10.09 -24.54
CA LYS A 20 -10.50 -11.31 -23.78
C LYS A 20 -11.34 -11.02 -22.54
N ASN A 21 -12.34 -11.86 -22.30
CA ASN A 21 -13.15 -11.79 -21.10
C ASN A 21 -12.43 -12.51 -19.96
N VAL A 22 -12.35 -11.83 -18.80
CA VAL A 22 -11.57 -12.27 -17.63
C VAL A 22 -12.48 -12.49 -16.44
N LEU A 23 -12.27 -13.60 -15.74
CA LEU A 23 -12.82 -13.89 -14.42
C LEU A 23 -11.68 -13.76 -13.39
N LEU A 24 -11.80 -12.76 -12.50
CA LEU A 24 -10.88 -12.58 -11.37
C LEU A 24 -11.41 -13.34 -10.15
N GLU A 25 -10.56 -14.15 -9.55
CA GLU A 25 -10.86 -14.89 -8.33
C GLU A 25 -9.92 -14.46 -7.22
N GLY A 26 -10.43 -14.12 -6.05
CA GLY A 26 -9.62 -13.76 -4.89
C GLY A 26 -10.48 -13.38 -3.70
N ARG A 27 -9.92 -13.49 -2.50
CA ARG A 27 -10.59 -13.12 -1.26
C ARG A 27 -11.03 -11.65 -1.27
N HIS A 28 -11.98 -11.29 -0.39
CA HIS A 28 -12.38 -9.90 -0.23
C HIS A 28 -11.18 -9.01 0.16
N GLY A 29 -11.21 -7.74 -0.22
CA GLY A 29 -10.17 -6.78 0.13
C GLY A 29 -8.82 -6.96 -0.57
N THR A 30 -8.70 -7.85 -1.58
CA THR A 30 -7.48 -8.06 -2.39
C THR A 30 -7.28 -7.03 -3.50
N GLY A 31 -8.20 -6.07 -3.66
CA GLY A 31 -8.07 -5.03 -4.68
C GLY A 31 -8.56 -5.43 -6.09
N LYS A 32 -9.36 -6.51 -6.25
CA LYS A 32 -9.91 -6.92 -7.56
C LYS A 32 -10.61 -5.77 -8.30
N THR A 33 -11.50 -5.07 -7.60
CA THR A 33 -12.23 -3.92 -8.14
C THR A 33 -11.29 -2.80 -8.58
N SER A 34 -10.29 -2.48 -7.76
CA SER A 34 -9.28 -1.45 -8.07
C SER A 34 -8.45 -1.81 -9.29
N LEU A 35 -8.01 -3.07 -9.41
CA LEU A 35 -7.27 -3.57 -10.57
C LEU A 35 -8.06 -3.40 -11.86
N VAL A 36 -9.34 -3.82 -11.87
CA VAL A 36 -10.18 -3.68 -13.06
C VAL A 36 -10.45 -2.22 -13.40
N THR A 37 -10.76 -1.41 -12.39
CA THR A 37 -11.00 0.03 -12.56
C THR A 37 -9.79 0.74 -13.17
N GLU A 38 -8.58 0.44 -12.68
CA GLU A 38 -7.33 0.99 -13.22
C GLU A 38 -7.15 0.64 -14.71
N ILE A 39 -7.35 -0.64 -15.06
CA ILE A 39 -7.20 -1.12 -16.44
C ILE A 39 -8.28 -0.52 -17.37
N PHE A 40 -9.53 -0.46 -16.92
CA PHE A 40 -10.61 0.09 -17.73
C PHE A 40 -10.46 1.59 -17.93
N ASN A 41 -10.15 2.35 -16.89
CA ASN A 41 -9.89 3.80 -17.00
C ASN A 41 -8.74 4.13 -17.94
N LYS A 42 -7.72 3.26 -18.02
CA LYS A 42 -6.60 3.42 -18.93
C LYS A 42 -6.96 3.13 -20.39
N ASN A 43 -7.86 2.17 -20.64
CA ASN A 43 -8.04 1.58 -21.98
C ASN A 43 -9.36 1.93 -22.65
N CYS A 44 -10.36 2.41 -21.93
CA CYS A 44 -11.66 2.80 -22.51
C CYS A 44 -12.26 4.02 -21.82
N LYS A 45 -13.18 4.71 -22.52
CA LYS A 45 -13.84 5.92 -22.00
C LYS A 45 -15.16 5.61 -21.33
N ASN A 46 -15.88 4.63 -21.86
CA ASN A 46 -17.23 4.29 -21.41
C ASN A 46 -17.29 2.84 -20.96
N TRP A 47 -17.32 2.64 -19.65
CA TRP A 47 -17.48 1.32 -19.07
C TRP A 47 -18.48 1.33 -17.93
N LEU A 48 -19.09 0.19 -17.67
CA LEU A 48 -20.10 0.03 -16.63
C LEU A 48 -19.60 -0.86 -15.51
N TYR A 49 -19.90 -0.46 -14.30
CA TYR A 49 -19.71 -1.22 -13.07
C TYR A 49 -21.04 -1.69 -12.53
N PHE A 50 -21.09 -2.95 -12.16
CA PHE A 50 -22.22 -3.57 -11.46
C PHE A 50 -21.70 -4.37 -10.27
N SER A 51 -22.41 -4.26 -9.12
CA SER A 51 -22.23 -5.13 -7.97
C SER A 51 -23.24 -6.25 -8.01
N GLY A 52 -22.78 -7.48 -8.17
CA GLY A 52 -23.65 -8.66 -8.29
C GLY A 52 -24.54 -8.89 -7.07
N SER A 53 -24.11 -8.45 -5.89
CA SER A 53 -24.88 -8.56 -4.65
C SER A 53 -26.09 -7.63 -4.54
N THR A 54 -26.08 -6.50 -5.27
CA THR A 54 -27.14 -5.48 -5.21
C THR A 54 -27.91 -5.31 -6.51
N LEU A 55 -27.50 -6.01 -7.56
CA LEU A 55 -28.01 -5.85 -8.91
C LEU A 55 -29.38 -6.52 -9.07
N ASP A 56 -30.42 -5.73 -9.38
CA ASP A 56 -31.71 -6.27 -9.78
C ASP A 56 -31.69 -6.68 -11.26
N PRO A 57 -32.14 -7.92 -11.59
CA PRO A 57 -32.10 -8.41 -12.95
C PRO A 57 -32.91 -7.57 -13.94
N TRP A 58 -34.04 -7.08 -13.51
CA TRP A 58 -35.00 -6.41 -14.39
C TRP A 58 -34.76 -4.91 -14.49
N VAL A 59 -34.50 -4.28 -13.35
CA VAL A 59 -34.39 -2.83 -13.27
C VAL A 59 -32.99 -2.36 -13.71
N ASP A 60 -31.96 -3.13 -13.39
CA ASP A 60 -30.58 -2.66 -13.56
C ASP A 60 -29.86 -3.28 -14.77
N PHE A 61 -30.27 -4.47 -15.25
CA PHE A 61 -29.46 -5.21 -16.21
C PHE A 61 -30.20 -5.69 -17.45
N VAL A 62 -31.21 -6.53 -17.28
CA VAL A 62 -31.91 -7.19 -18.42
C VAL A 62 -32.97 -6.28 -19.03
N GLY A 63 -33.60 -5.45 -18.23
CA GLY A 63 -34.71 -4.58 -18.60
C GLY A 63 -36.07 -5.17 -18.31
N VAL A 64 -37.08 -4.31 -18.35
CA VAL A 64 -38.49 -4.63 -18.06
C VAL A 64 -39.26 -4.90 -19.34
N PRO A 65 -40.00 -6.02 -19.44
CA PRO A 65 -40.84 -6.28 -20.61
C PRO A 65 -41.98 -5.26 -20.69
N LYS A 66 -42.18 -4.71 -21.90
CA LYS A 66 -43.28 -3.79 -22.24
C LYS A 66 -43.92 -4.23 -23.53
N GLU A 67 -45.24 -4.19 -23.54
CA GLU A 67 -46.01 -4.40 -24.75
C GLU A 67 -45.85 -3.22 -25.70
N ILE A 68 -45.54 -3.50 -26.96
CA ILE A 68 -45.48 -2.51 -28.04
C ILE A 68 -46.25 -2.99 -29.25
N LYS A 69 -46.92 -2.07 -29.97
CA LYS A 69 -47.62 -2.34 -31.20
C LYS A 69 -46.62 -2.36 -32.37
N LYS A 70 -46.60 -3.47 -33.12
CA LYS A 70 -45.76 -3.61 -34.31
C LYS A 70 -46.64 -4.03 -35.51
N GLY A 71 -47.03 -3.06 -36.31
CA GLY A 71 -48.03 -3.28 -37.36
C GLY A 71 -49.41 -3.54 -36.76
N ASN A 72 -50.01 -4.69 -37.10
CA ASN A 72 -51.29 -5.12 -36.55
C ASN A 72 -51.18 -5.98 -35.31
N ASP A 73 -49.97 -6.39 -34.90
CA ASP A 73 -49.72 -7.28 -33.79
C ASP A 73 -49.18 -6.54 -32.55
N TYR A 74 -49.40 -7.11 -31.37
CA TYR A 74 -48.78 -6.69 -30.15
C TYR A 74 -47.66 -7.67 -29.83
N VAL A 75 -46.46 -7.11 -29.54
CA VAL A 75 -45.27 -7.89 -29.19
C VAL A 75 -44.68 -7.38 -27.88
N LEU A 76 -44.06 -8.28 -27.15
CA LEU A 76 -43.28 -7.89 -25.99
C LEU A 76 -41.89 -7.39 -26.43
N SER A 77 -41.51 -6.22 -25.97
CA SER A 77 -40.16 -5.67 -26.09
C SER A 77 -39.62 -5.35 -24.72
N PHE A 78 -38.29 -5.22 -24.61
CA PHE A 78 -37.67 -4.86 -23.34
C PHE A 78 -37.29 -3.37 -23.31
N VAL A 79 -37.71 -2.69 -22.25
CA VAL A 79 -37.20 -1.35 -21.91
C VAL A 79 -35.96 -1.53 -21.09
N LEU A 80 -34.81 -1.14 -21.63
CA LEU A 80 -33.52 -1.28 -20.97
C LEU A 80 -33.31 -0.22 -19.92
N PRO A 81 -32.55 -0.53 -18.86
CA PRO A 81 -32.00 0.48 -17.98
C PRO A 81 -31.17 1.50 -18.76
N GLU A 82 -31.22 2.76 -18.35
CA GLU A 82 -30.52 3.85 -19.03
C GLU A 82 -29.04 3.54 -19.30
N LYS A 83 -28.32 3.00 -18.26
CA LYS A 83 -26.91 2.60 -18.38
C LYS A 83 -26.67 1.56 -19.48
N MET A 84 -27.62 0.60 -19.64
CA MET A 84 -27.53 -0.46 -20.63
C MET A 84 -28.10 -0.02 -22.01
N ALA A 85 -28.71 1.16 -22.10
CA ALA A 85 -29.22 1.72 -23.33
C ALA A 85 -28.15 2.46 -24.16
N ASP A 86 -27.00 2.76 -23.59
CA ASP A 86 -25.92 3.48 -24.27
C ASP A 86 -25.08 2.54 -25.17
N ASP A 87 -25.18 2.78 -26.48
CA ASP A 87 -24.40 2.02 -27.49
C ASP A 87 -22.89 2.27 -27.44
N LYS A 88 -22.44 3.27 -26.67
CA LYS A 88 -21.01 3.61 -26.51
C LYS A 88 -20.28 2.77 -25.49
N VAL A 89 -20.95 1.88 -24.76
CA VAL A 89 -20.36 1.01 -23.74
C VAL A 89 -19.29 0.12 -24.38
N GLU A 90 -18.06 0.25 -23.89
CA GLU A 90 -16.90 -0.49 -24.38
C GLU A 90 -16.52 -1.68 -23.48
N ALA A 91 -16.81 -1.58 -22.18
CA ALA A 91 -16.50 -2.64 -21.23
C ALA A 91 -17.56 -2.72 -20.13
N ILE A 92 -17.77 -3.92 -19.60
CA ILE A 92 -18.64 -4.18 -18.44
C ILE A 92 -17.84 -4.93 -17.40
N PHE A 93 -17.93 -4.48 -16.15
CA PHE A 93 -17.36 -5.17 -14.99
C PHE A 93 -18.47 -5.52 -14.00
N ILE A 94 -18.57 -6.80 -13.64
CA ILE A 94 -19.51 -7.33 -12.65
C ILE A 94 -18.70 -7.83 -11.46
N ASP A 95 -18.70 -7.07 -10.39
CA ASP A 95 -18.07 -7.46 -9.14
C ASP A 95 -19.01 -8.37 -8.32
N GLU A 96 -18.46 -9.21 -7.47
CA GLU A 96 -19.23 -10.20 -6.68
C GLU A 96 -20.19 -11.06 -7.56
N TYR A 97 -19.73 -11.44 -8.76
CA TYR A 97 -20.53 -12.11 -9.77
C TYR A 97 -21.20 -13.40 -9.26
N ASN A 98 -20.56 -14.17 -8.41
CA ASN A 98 -21.12 -15.37 -7.80
C ASN A 98 -22.20 -15.12 -6.73
N ARG A 99 -22.42 -13.84 -6.35
CA ARG A 99 -23.57 -13.41 -5.51
C ARG A 99 -24.75 -12.91 -6.34
N SER A 100 -24.57 -12.76 -7.66
CA SER A 100 -25.64 -12.23 -8.51
C SER A 100 -26.74 -13.27 -8.73
N HIS A 101 -27.94 -12.77 -8.96
CA HIS A 101 -29.08 -13.61 -9.31
C HIS A 101 -28.81 -14.43 -10.58
N LYS A 102 -29.28 -15.68 -10.66
CA LYS A 102 -29.07 -16.60 -11.80
C LYS A 102 -29.41 -15.99 -13.17
N LYS A 103 -30.44 -15.13 -13.24
CA LYS A 103 -30.81 -14.46 -14.48
C LYS A 103 -29.73 -13.49 -14.97
N ILE A 104 -29.05 -12.80 -14.07
CA ILE A 104 -27.92 -11.93 -14.41
C ILE A 104 -26.76 -12.76 -14.94
N ARG A 105 -26.44 -13.87 -14.28
CA ARG A 105 -25.38 -14.78 -14.76
C ARG A 105 -25.68 -15.31 -16.16
N ASN A 106 -26.93 -15.70 -16.44
CA ASN A 106 -27.35 -16.15 -17.76
C ASN A 106 -27.26 -15.03 -18.82
N ALA A 107 -27.71 -13.82 -18.51
CA ALA A 107 -27.59 -12.67 -19.40
C ALA A 107 -26.12 -12.26 -19.63
N THR A 108 -25.26 -12.39 -18.62
CA THR A 108 -23.82 -12.19 -18.76
C THR A 108 -23.19 -13.19 -19.72
N MET A 109 -23.63 -14.46 -19.70
CA MET A 109 -23.17 -15.46 -20.67
C MET A 109 -23.56 -15.09 -22.11
N GLU A 110 -24.77 -14.56 -22.34
CA GLU A 110 -25.20 -14.04 -23.64
C GLU A 110 -24.34 -12.85 -24.07
N LEU A 111 -24.08 -11.90 -23.16
CA LEU A 111 -23.19 -10.76 -23.40
C LEU A 111 -21.77 -11.19 -23.80
N ILE A 112 -21.17 -12.15 -23.08
CA ILE A 112 -19.84 -12.65 -23.37
C ILE A 112 -19.78 -13.27 -24.76
N GLN A 113 -20.76 -14.10 -25.10
CA GLN A 113 -20.76 -14.91 -26.33
C GLN A 113 -21.22 -14.11 -27.57
N PHE A 114 -22.27 -13.30 -27.44
CA PHE A 114 -22.92 -12.66 -28.57
C PHE A 114 -22.88 -11.14 -28.57
N LYS A 115 -22.31 -10.53 -27.50
CA LYS A 115 -22.36 -9.08 -27.28
C LYS A 115 -23.81 -8.54 -27.38
N SER A 116 -24.77 -9.28 -26.81
CA SER A 116 -26.18 -8.95 -26.79
C SER A 116 -26.88 -9.37 -25.51
N ILE A 117 -27.99 -8.73 -25.19
CA ILE A 117 -28.96 -9.15 -24.17
C ILE A 117 -30.36 -9.10 -24.81
N ASN A 118 -31.12 -10.21 -24.74
CA ASN A 118 -32.45 -10.31 -25.30
C ASN A 118 -32.52 -9.83 -26.77
N GLY A 119 -31.51 -10.16 -27.57
CA GLY A 119 -31.41 -9.77 -28.98
C GLY A 119 -30.96 -8.34 -29.26
N ARG A 120 -30.83 -7.48 -28.25
CA ARG A 120 -30.20 -6.17 -28.39
C ARG A 120 -28.68 -6.29 -28.37
N LYS A 121 -28.04 -5.82 -29.43
CA LYS A 121 -26.57 -5.84 -29.56
C LYS A 121 -25.92 -4.62 -28.93
N PHE A 122 -24.71 -4.83 -28.43
CA PHE A 122 -23.77 -3.80 -27.90
C PHE A 122 -22.58 -3.69 -28.87
N PRO A 123 -22.68 -2.84 -29.91
CA PRO A 123 -21.72 -2.88 -31.03
C PRO A 123 -20.29 -2.47 -30.62
N ASN A 124 -20.14 -1.66 -29.60
CA ASN A 124 -18.85 -1.19 -29.13
C ASN A 124 -18.26 -2.01 -27.94
N LEU A 125 -19.01 -2.99 -27.43
CA LEU A 125 -18.60 -3.78 -26.29
C LEU A 125 -17.41 -4.69 -26.64
N LYS A 126 -16.24 -4.41 -26.04
CA LYS A 126 -15.00 -5.15 -26.22
C LYS A 126 -14.93 -6.35 -25.28
N VAL A 127 -15.12 -6.08 -23.98
CA VAL A 127 -14.91 -7.08 -22.92
C VAL A 127 -16.03 -7.03 -21.88
N VAL A 128 -16.28 -8.21 -21.28
CA VAL A 128 -17.08 -8.38 -20.07
C VAL A 128 -16.21 -9.10 -19.05
N TRP A 129 -15.86 -8.41 -17.99
CA TRP A 129 -15.05 -8.97 -16.90
C TRP A 129 -15.91 -9.18 -15.67
N ALA A 130 -15.55 -10.16 -14.87
CA ALA A 130 -16.21 -10.41 -13.60
C ALA A 130 -15.21 -10.71 -12.49
N ALA A 131 -15.60 -10.46 -11.25
CA ALA A 131 -14.85 -10.86 -10.08
C ALA A 131 -15.70 -11.72 -9.15
N ILE A 132 -15.07 -12.74 -8.57
CA ILE A 132 -15.69 -13.64 -7.61
C ILE A 132 -14.85 -13.74 -6.34
N ASN A 133 -15.52 -14.02 -5.22
CA ASN A 133 -14.84 -14.49 -4.02
C ASN A 133 -14.80 -16.03 -4.07
N PRO A 134 -13.67 -16.68 -3.68
CA PRO A 134 -13.61 -18.12 -3.61
C PRO A 134 -14.64 -18.62 -2.58
N ASN A 135 -15.16 -19.83 -2.79
CA ASN A 135 -15.88 -20.55 -1.77
C ASN A 135 -14.83 -21.12 -0.82
N ASP A 136 -14.58 -20.43 0.30
CA ASP A 136 -13.58 -20.84 1.28
C ASP A 136 -14.36 -21.32 2.52
N ASP A 137 -14.22 -22.58 2.89
CA ASP A 137 -14.91 -23.18 4.02
C ASP A 137 -14.60 -22.48 5.38
N GLU A 138 -13.54 -21.68 5.41
CA GLU A 138 -13.14 -20.89 6.58
C GLU A 138 -13.88 -19.54 6.69
N GLU A 139 -14.48 -19.06 5.62
CA GLU A 139 -15.28 -17.83 5.62
C GLU A 139 -16.70 -18.19 5.15
N GLU A 140 -17.68 -18.12 6.05
CA GLU A 140 -19.10 -18.33 5.74
C GLU A 140 -19.61 -17.27 4.73
N TYR A 141 -19.23 -17.45 3.46
CA TYR A 141 -19.80 -16.66 2.38
C TYR A 141 -21.04 -17.37 1.85
N ASP A 142 -22.15 -16.66 1.85
CA ASP A 142 -23.34 -17.05 1.07
C ASP A 142 -23.05 -16.76 -0.41
N VAL A 143 -22.26 -17.62 -1.04
CA VAL A 143 -21.90 -17.53 -2.46
C VAL A 143 -22.33 -18.81 -3.17
N GLU A 144 -23.02 -18.64 -4.30
CA GLU A 144 -23.30 -19.78 -5.16
C GLU A 144 -22.05 -20.16 -5.97
N GLU A 145 -21.75 -21.45 -6.06
CA GLU A 145 -20.74 -21.92 -7.00
C GLU A 145 -21.19 -21.66 -8.44
N LEU A 146 -20.25 -21.14 -9.24
CA LEU A 146 -20.48 -21.02 -10.67
C LEU A 146 -20.41 -22.41 -11.30
N ASP A 147 -21.38 -22.74 -12.13
CA ASP A 147 -21.31 -23.96 -12.91
C ASP A 147 -20.20 -23.92 -13.98
N GLY A 148 -19.81 -25.13 -14.48
CA GLY A 148 -18.74 -25.25 -15.47
C GLY A 148 -19.00 -24.44 -16.74
N ALA A 149 -20.27 -24.31 -17.17
CA ALA A 149 -20.62 -23.55 -18.36
C ALA A 149 -20.48 -22.05 -18.16
N GLN A 150 -20.70 -21.55 -16.94
CA GLN A 150 -20.52 -20.15 -16.60
C GLN A 150 -19.05 -19.76 -16.56
N THR A 151 -18.21 -20.63 -15.98
CA THR A 151 -16.76 -20.40 -15.89
C THR A 151 -16.05 -20.54 -17.24
N ASP A 152 -16.46 -21.48 -18.08
CA ASP A 152 -15.85 -21.76 -19.39
C ASP A 152 -16.02 -20.60 -20.40
N ARG A 153 -17.05 -19.78 -20.24
CA ARG A 153 -17.25 -18.60 -21.10
C ARG A 153 -16.26 -17.46 -20.86
N PHE A 154 -15.66 -17.41 -19.69
CA PHE A 154 -14.54 -16.51 -19.47
C PHE A 154 -13.25 -17.17 -20.00
N GLN A 155 -12.68 -16.60 -21.07
CA GLN A 155 -11.49 -17.18 -21.70
C GLN A 155 -10.27 -17.21 -20.76
N ILE A 156 -10.27 -16.33 -19.78
CA ILE A 156 -9.14 -16.17 -18.83
C ILE A 156 -9.66 -16.20 -17.41
N ARG A 157 -9.02 -17.01 -16.56
CA ARG A 157 -9.24 -17.02 -15.11
C ARG A 157 -7.96 -16.61 -14.40
N ILE A 158 -8.01 -15.58 -13.57
CA ILE A 158 -6.87 -15.05 -12.83
C ILE A 158 -7.14 -15.13 -11.34
N LYS A 159 -6.25 -15.77 -10.60
CA LYS A 159 -6.25 -15.72 -9.14
C LYS A 159 -5.48 -14.49 -8.67
N VAL A 160 -6.16 -13.62 -7.95
CA VAL A 160 -5.56 -12.43 -7.32
C VAL A 160 -5.06 -12.83 -5.93
N PRO A 161 -3.76 -12.71 -5.66
CA PRO A 161 -3.20 -13.14 -4.38
C PRO A 161 -3.66 -12.24 -3.24
N PHE A 162 -3.71 -12.81 -2.03
CA PHE A 162 -4.03 -12.09 -0.80
C PHE A 162 -2.76 -11.46 -0.22
N ILE A 163 -2.23 -10.44 -0.93
CA ILE A 163 -1.03 -9.69 -0.54
C ILE A 163 -1.24 -8.20 -0.80
N PRO A 164 -0.71 -7.31 0.06
CA PRO A 164 -0.71 -5.88 -0.21
C PRO A 164 0.12 -5.52 -1.45
N ASP A 165 -0.39 -4.61 -2.28
CA ASP A 165 0.33 -4.09 -3.46
C ASP A 165 1.27 -2.96 -3.04
N ILE A 166 2.59 -3.20 -3.11
CA ILE A 166 3.61 -2.23 -2.70
C ILE A 166 3.49 -0.90 -3.45
N GLU A 167 3.24 -0.91 -4.76
CA GLU A 167 3.12 0.31 -5.55
C GLU A 167 1.91 1.16 -5.14
N TYR A 168 0.78 0.51 -4.87
CA TYR A 168 -0.39 1.19 -4.35
C TYR A 168 -0.09 1.92 -3.03
N PHE A 169 0.53 1.21 -2.09
CA PHE A 169 0.87 1.78 -0.78
C PHE A 169 1.94 2.86 -0.88
N GLN A 170 2.93 2.70 -1.77
CA GLN A 170 3.95 3.72 -2.01
C GLN A 170 3.36 5.01 -2.57
N ASN A 171 2.45 4.91 -3.53
CA ASN A 171 1.80 6.06 -4.14
C ASN A 171 0.89 6.80 -3.14
N LYS A 172 0.25 6.08 -2.22
CA LYS A 172 -0.71 6.66 -1.27
C LYS A 172 -0.06 7.19 0.01
N PHE A 173 0.94 6.47 0.55
CA PHE A 173 1.52 6.74 1.88
C PHE A 173 3.01 7.08 1.84
N GLY A 174 3.65 7.00 0.70
CA GLY A 174 5.09 7.18 0.55
C GLY A 174 5.90 5.89 0.77
N ASN A 175 7.15 5.90 0.32
CA ASN A 175 8.00 4.71 0.28
C ASN A 175 8.24 4.07 1.66
N ASP A 176 8.53 4.88 2.68
CA ASP A 176 8.94 4.36 3.98
C ASP A 176 7.76 3.77 4.76
N TRP A 177 6.59 4.41 4.71
CA TRP A 177 5.38 3.86 5.32
C TRP A 177 4.94 2.56 4.62
N ALA A 178 4.95 2.55 3.30
CA ALA A 178 4.61 1.36 2.53
C ALA A 178 5.53 0.19 2.87
N LYS A 179 6.86 0.43 2.90
CA LYS A 179 7.85 -0.58 3.26
C LYS A 179 7.63 -1.10 4.68
N SER A 180 7.47 -0.20 5.65
CA SER A 180 7.23 -0.55 7.05
C SER A 180 5.95 -1.38 7.23
N ALA A 181 4.86 -0.98 6.57
CA ALA A 181 3.59 -1.67 6.64
C ALA A 181 3.66 -3.07 6.01
N LEU A 182 4.34 -3.21 4.87
CA LEU A 182 4.51 -4.50 4.22
C LEU A 182 5.45 -5.42 5.00
N GLU A 183 6.54 -4.91 5.57
CA GLU A 183 7.42 -5.68 6.45
C GLU A 183 6.67 -6.20 7.68
N TRP A 184 5.84 -5.35 8.30
CA TRP A 184 4.98 -5.77 9.41
C TRP A 184 3.99 -6.84 8.95
N TRP A 185 3.27 -6.64 7.83
CA TRP A 185 2.30 -7.59 7.30
C TRP A 185 2.95 -8.92 6.93
N ASN A 186 4.11 -8.90 6.25
CA ASN A 186 4.86 -10.10 5.87
C ASN A 186 5.38 -10.87 7.08
N GLY A 187 5.75 -10.18 8.14
CA GLY A 187 6.26 -10.76 9.39
C GLY A 187 5.19 -11.40 10.28
N MET A 188 3.89 -11.28 9.94
CA MET A 188 2.82 -11.94 10.69
C MET A 188 2.75 -13.45 10.40
N PRO A 189 2.32 -14.26 11.39
CA PRO A 189 1.91 -15.65 11.15
C PRO A 189 0.73 -15.73 10.16
N ASP A 190 0.61 -16.83 9.43
CA ASP A 190 -0.43 -16.98 8.38
C ASP A 190 -1.85 -16.81 8.92
N LYS A 191 -2.13 -17.28 10.14
CA LYS A 191 -3.43 -17.07 10.81
C LYS A 191 -3.74 -15.57 11.00
N ALA A 192 -2.76 -14.79 11.44
CA ALA A 192 -2.94 -13.35 11.65
C ALA A 192 -3.06 -12.60 10.31
N LYS A 193 -2.29 -13.01 9.27
CA LYS A 193 -2.44 -12.44 7.92
C LYS A 193 -3.86 -12.52 7.39
N LYS A 194 -4.56 -13.64 7.63
CA LYS A 194 -5.95 -13.82 7.20
C LYS A 194 -6.90 -12.77 7.79
N LEU A 195 -6.58 -12.22 8.96
CA LEU A 195 -7.37 -11.17 9.62
C LEU A 195 -7.14 -9.76 9.04
N VAL A 196 -6.05 -9.56 8.28
CA VAL A 196 -5.68 -8.24 7.75
C VAL A 196 -5.61 -8.29 6.23
N SER A 197 -6.74 -8.06 5.58
CA SER A 197 -6.77 -7.87 4.13
C SER A 197 -5.96 -6.63 3.72
N PRO A 198 -5.48 -6.54 2.46
CA PRO A 198 -4.88 -5.33 1.93
C PRO A 198 -5.73 -4.07 2.15
N ARG A 199 -7.07 -4.17 2.02
CA ARG A 199 -8.01 -3.07 2.31
C ARG A 199 -8.00 -2.68 3.79
N ARG A 200 -7.96 -3.67 4.71
CA ARG A 200 -7.93 -3.39 6.14
C ARG A 200 -6.62 -2.72 6.54
N LEU A 201 -5.50 -3.13 5.94
CA LEU A 201 -4.21 -2.45 6.12
C LEU A 201 -4.27 -1.00 5.62
N ASP A 202 -4.89 -0.77 4.45
CA ASP A 202 -5.09 0.56 3.89
C ASP A 202 -5.86 1.48 4.85
N TYR A 203 -6.99 1.01 5.40
CA TYR A 203 -7.77 1.76 6.39
C TYR A 203 -6.98 2.06 7.66
N ALA A 204 -6.17 1.10 8.13
CA ALA A 204 -5.36 1.31 9.33
C ALA A 204 -4.29 2.40 9.12
N LEU A 205 -3.66 2.43 7.95
CA LEU A 205 -2.68 3.46 7.61
C LEU A 205 -3.32 4.84 7.41
N GLU A 206 -4.50 4.91 6.75
CA GLU A 206 -5.26 6.15 6.64
C GLU A 206 -5.63 6.70 8.01
N LEU A 207 -6.21 5.85 8.85
CA LEU A 207 -6.63 6.25 10.20
C LEU A 207 -5.44 6.75 11.02
N HIS A 208 -4.29 6.04 10.96
CA HIS A 208 -3.08 6.47 11.65
C HIS A 208 -2.54 7.80 11.13
N LYS A 209 -2.61 8.03 9.84
CA LYS A 209 -2.17 9.29 9.21
C LYS A 209 -2.98 10.49 9.70
N GLU A 210 -4.26 10.30 9.95
CA GLU A 210 -5.19 11.32 10.46
C GLU A 210 -5.20 11.39 12.00
N GLY A 211 -4.32 10.65 12.69
CA GLY A 211 -4.19 10.66 14.15
C GLY A 211 -5.20 9.80 14.90
N GLY A 212 -5.93 8.93 14.21
CA GLY A 212 -6.86 7.99 14.82
C GLY A 212 -6.18 6.72 15.35
N ASP A 213 -6.95 5.89 16.06
CA ASP A 213 -6.46 4.68 16.70
C ASP A 213 -6.53 3.47 15.76
N VAL A 214 -5.37 2.91 15.38
CA VAL A 214 -5.30 1.70 14.54
C VAL A 214 -5.93 0.46 15.18
N PHE A 215 -6.09 0.44 16.50
CA PHE A 215 -6.77 -0.66 17.20
C PHE A 215 -8.26 -0.75 16.88
N ASP A 216 -8.87 0.33 16.39
CA ASP A 216 -10.26 0.30 15.90
C ASP A 216 -10.41 -0.48 14.58
N VAL A 217 -9.29 -0.67 13.85
CA VAL A 217 -9.28 -1.36 12.55
C VAL A 217 -8.59 -2.71 12.62
N LEU A 218 -7.49 -2.81 13.36
CA LEU A 218 -6.64 -4.00 13.39
C LEU A 218 -6.88 -4.84 14.65
N PRO A 219 -7.13 -6.16 14.53
CA PRO A 219 -7.23 -7.05 15.67
C PRO A 219 -5.93 -7.10 16.48
N MET A 220 -6.06 -7.25 17.82
CA MET A 220 -4.93 -7.30 18.75
C MET A 220 -3.92 -8.42 18.40
N GLU A 221 -4.41 -9.55 17.90
CA GLU A 221 -3.62 -10.72 17.50
C GLU A 221 -2.61 -10.41 16.37
N THR A 222 -2.83 -9.30 15.66
CA THR A 222 -1.96 -8.85 14.57
C THR A 222 -0.81 -7.96 15.01
N ASN A 223 -0.75 -7.65 16.33
CA ASN A 223 0.25 -6.78 16.94
C ASN A 223 0.30 -5.36 16.31
N PRO A 224 -0.78 -4.57 16.41
CA PRO A 224 -0.83 -3.20 15.87
C PRO A 224 0.23 -2.27 16.48
N THR A 225 0.62 -2.50 17.76
CA THR A 225 1.67 -1.74 18.44
C THR A 225 2.99 -1.77 17.66
N LYS A 226 3.34 -2.94 17.11
CA LYS A 226 4.56 -3.08 16.29
C LYS A 226 4.45 -2.28 14.99
N LEU A 227 3.28 -2.26 14.35
CA LEU A 227 3.04 -1.43 13.16
C LEU A 227 3.26 0.05 13.48
N ILE A 228 2.61 0.57 14.53
CA ILE A 228 2.74 1.97 14.95
C ILE A 228 4.20 2.34 15.22
N ALA A 229 4.92 1.50 15.96
CA ALA A 229 6.33 1.72 16.27
C ALA A 229 7.18 1.80 14.98
N THR A 230 6.93 0.92 14.01
CA THR A 230 7.67 0.89 12.74
C THR A 230 7.35 2.10 11.86
N LEU A 231 6.07 2.53 11.83
CA LEU A 231 5.65 3.73 11.09
C LEU A 231 6.25 5.02 11.66
N LYS A 232 6.33 5.13 13.00
CA LYS A 232 7.00 6.26 13.68
C LYS A 232 8.49 6.32 13.35
N LEU A 233 9.18 5.18 13.33
CA LEU A 233 10.59 5.09 12.94
C LEU A 233 10.81 5.51 11.49
N GLY A 234 9.96 5.06 10.56
CA GLY A 234 10.02 5.45 9.16
C GLY A 234 9.85 6.97 8.96
N SER A 235 8.87 7.58 9.65
CA SER A 235 8.66 9.04 9.63
C SER A 235 9.88 9.81 10.17
N LEU A 236 10.52 9.29 11.22
CA LEU A 236 11.73 9.89 11.79
C LEU A 236 12.93 9.76 10.85
N GLU A 237 13.11 8.60 10.21
CA GLU A 237 14.17 8.41 9.21
C GLU A 237 14.04 9.38 8.04
N ASP A 238 12.82 9.63 7.55
CA ASP A 238 12.57 10.62 6.49
C ASP A 238 12.92 12.03 6.92
N LYS A 239 12.59 12.40 8.15
CA LYS A 239 12.95 13.69 8.72
C LYS A 239 14.47 13.85 8.77
N ILE A 240 15.18 12.83 9.27
CA ILE A 240 16.66 12.83 9.33
C ILE A 240 17.27 12.88 7.93
N LYS A 241 16.76 12.10 6.96
CA LYS A 241 17.22 12.16 5.56
C LYS A 241 17.02 13.54 4.95
N SER A 242 15.87 14.16 5.20
CA SER A 242 15.55 15.51 4.72
C SER A 242 16.49 16.56 5.30
N LEU A 243 16.71 16.55 6.63
CA LEU A 243 17.64 17.44 7.30
C LEU A 243 19.06 17.27 6.78
N PHE A 244 19.52 16.02 6.58
CA PHE A 244 20.83 15.73 6.01
C PHE A 244 20.96 16.22 4.57
N LYS A 245 19.94 16.06 3.74
CA LYS A 245 19.93 16.54 2.35
C LYS A 245 20.01 18.07 2.24
N LEU A 246 19.31 18.77 3.14
CA LEU A 246 19.30 20.23 3.20
C LEU A 246 20.61 20.81 3.72
N LYS A 247 21.43 20.02 4.46
CA LYS A 247 22.65 20.47 5.12
C LYS A 247 22.45 21.69 6.04
N ASP A 248 21.25 21.81 6.62
CA ASP A 248 20.88 22.93 7.48
C ASP A 248 21.13 22.56 8.95
N ALA A 249 22.28 22.99 9.47
CA ALA A 249 22.70 22.71 10.83
C ALA A 249 21.76 23.33 11.88
N GLN A 250 21.18 24.52 11.61
CA GLN A 250 20.29 25.18 12.54
C GLN A 250 18.96 24.39 12.69
N LYS A 251 18.38 23.95 11.58
CA LYS A 251 17.19 23.11 11.64
C LYS A 251 17.45 21.75 12.27
N ALA A 252 18.64 21.17 12.07
CA ALA A 252 19.03 19.94 12.75
C ALA A 252 19.15 20.15 14.27
N GLN A 253 19.77 21.25 14.70
CA GLN A 253 19.88 21.63 16.11
C GLN A 253 18.49 21.78 16.74
N GLN A 254 17.61 22.59 16.13
CA GLN A 254 16.23 22.78 16.60
C GLN A 254 15.45 21.46 16.70
N PHE A 255 15.64 20.56 15.74
CA PHE A 255 14.99 19.24 15.77
C PHE A 255 15.45 18.40 16.96
N PHE A 256 16.73 18.51 17.35
CA PHE A 256 17.31 17.77 18.48
C PHE A 256 17.15 18.48 19.83
N GLU A 257 16.59 19.67 19.90
CA GLU A 257 16.18 20.32 21.17
C GLU A 257 15.16 19.47 21.92
N ASP A 258 14.26 18.78 21.18
CA ASP A 258 13.35 17.79 21.75
C ASP A 258 14.11 16.50 22.10
N GLU A 259 14.12 16.14 23.39
CA GLU A 259 14.85 14.96 23.89
C GLU A 259 14.32 13.66 23.29
N ASN A 260 13.02 13.53 23.03
CA ASN A 260 12.44 12.34 22.43
C ASN A 260 12.92 12.17 20.98
N ASN A 261 12.97 13.27 20.20
CA ASN A 261 13.52 13.27 18.87
C ASN A 261 14.99 12.88 18.85
N PHE A 262 15.77 13.45 19.77
CA PHE A 262 17.18 13.16 19.90
C PHE A 262 17.44 11.68 20.21
N GLN A 263 16.84 11.15 21.26
CA GLN A 263 17.04 9.75 21.66
C GLN A 263 16.58 8.77 20.57
N ALA A 264 15.45 9.02 19.94
CA ALA A 264 14.93 8.19 18.86
C ALA A 264 15.78 8.26 17.57
N ALA A 265 16.46 9.38 17.31
CA ALA A 265 17.31 9.57 16.14
C ALA A 265 18.68 8.90 16.25
N LEU A 266 19.20 8.72 17.46
CA LEU A 266 20.54 8.16 17.69
C LEU A 266 20.80 6.83 16.96
N PRO A 267 19.92 5.82 17.03
CA PRO A 267 20.11 4.56 16.31
C PRO A 267 20.16 4.74 14.78
N ILE A 268 19.47 5.75 14.25
CA ILE A 268 19.43 6.05 12.81
C ILE A 268 20.72 6.74 12.38
N ILE A 269 21.16 7.74 13.16
CA ILE A 269 22.39 8.50 12.91
C ILE A 269 23.61 7.57 12.97
N LYS A 270 23.66 6.67 13.96
CA LYS A 270 24.75 5.72 14.16
C LYS A 270 25.01 4.80 12.96
N ARG A 271 23.99 4.51 12.14
CA ARG A 271 24.10 3.60 11.00
C ARG A 271 24.99 4.11 9.86
N LYS A 272 25.24 5.43 9.79
CA LYS A 272 25.99 6.06 8.69
C LYS A 272 26.98 7.08 9.21
N ALA A 273 28.26 6.88 8.90
CA ALA A 273 29.33 7.81 9.28
C ALA A 273 29.06 9.26 8.82
N ASP A 274 28.51 9.44 7.60
CA ASP A 274 28.17 10.78 7.08
C ASP A 274 27.07 11.47 7.90
N TYR A 275 26.12 10.71 8.45
CA TYR A 275 25.09 11.25 9.36
C TYR A 275 25.73 11.69 10.68
N MET A 276 26.61 10.87 11.26
CA MET A 276 27.34 11.23 12.47
C MET A 276 28.18 12.49 12.26
N LYS A 277 28.91 12.59 11.14
CA LYS A 277 29.70 13.79 10.80
C LYS A 277 28.87 15.06 10.66
N PHE A 278 27.64 14.95 10.19
CA PHE A 278 26.78 16.12 10.01
C PHE A 278 25.99 16.47 11.27
N PHE A 279 25.38 15.48 11.93
CA PHE A 279 24.44 15.72 13.02
C PHE A 279 25.11 15.91 14.39
N LEU A 280 26.11 15.09 14.73
CA LEU A 280 26.72 15.18 16.06
C LEU A 280 27.33 16.55 16.40
N PRO A 281 27.99 17.26 15.45
CA PRO A 281 28.47 18.61 15.71
C PRO A 281 27.39 19.68 15.96
N THR A 282 26.12 19.36 15.65
CA THR A 282 24.99 20.28 15.91
C THR A 282 24.37 20.10 17.30
N ILE A 283 24.84 19.13 18.07
CA ILE A 283 24.35 18.75 19.39
C ILE A 283 25.20 19.49 20.46
N ASP A 284 24.56 19.82 21.57
CA ASP A 284 25.24 20.47 22.68
C ASP A 284 26.30 19.58 23.34
N ASN A 285 27.28 20.22 24.02
CA ASN A 285 28.42 19.53 24.65
C ASN A 285 28.01 18.56 25.76
N GLU A 286 26.91 18.81 26.47
CA GLU A 286 26.43 17.96 27.55
C GLU A 286 25.96 16.62 27.00
N ARG A 287 25.18 16.63 25.91
CA ARG A 287 24.74 15.43 25.21
C ARG A 287 25.87 14.69 24.51
N ILE A 288 26.84 15.41 23.93
CA ILE A 288 28.05 14.79 23.38
C ILE A 288 28.83 14.08 24.49
N THR A 289 28.92 14.70 25.66
CA THR A 289 29.57 14.09 26.85
C THR A 289 28.83 12.81 27.27
N SER A 290 27.50 12.85 27.31
CA SER A 290 26.68 11.66 27.60
C SER A 290 26.90 10.53 26.57
N LEU A 291 26.95 10.85 25.29
CA LEU A 291 27.23 9.87 24.23
C LEU A 291 28.60 9.25 24.33
N PHE A 292 29.61 10.05 24.69
CA PHE A 292 30.99 9.60 24.87
C PHE A 292 31.10 8.49 25.93
N PHE A 293 30.30 8.56 26.99
CA PHE A 293 30.34 7.56 28.09
C PHE A 293 29.33 6.42 27.92
N SER A 294 28.31 6.58 27.06
CA SER A 294 27.23 5.59 26.93
C SER A 294 27.51 4.52 25.89
N ASP A 295 28.36 4.78 24.89
CA ASP A 295 28.51 3.89 23.73
C ASP A 295 29.90 4.04 23.08
N ASP A 296 30.65 2.95 23.06
CA ASP A 296 32.01 2.90 22.51
C ASP A 296 32.09 3.29 21.02
N HIS A 297 31.04 3.10 20.25
CA HIS A 297 31.00 3.51 18.85
C HIS A 297 30.98 5.04 18.73
N TYR A 298 30.17 5.73 19.54
CA TYR A 298 30.17 7.19 19.58
C TYR A 298 31.47 7.74 20.15
N LYS A 299 31.99 7.10 21.19
CA LYS A 299 33.29 7.45 21.77
C LYS A 299 34.42 7.42 20.74
N THR A 300 34.54 6.31 20.01
CA THR A 300 35.55 6.16 18.95
C THR A 300 35.38 7.23 17.88
N PHE A 301 34.11 7.43 17.41
CA PHE A 301 33.83 8.42 16.39
C PHE A 301 34.18 9.86 16.82
N ILE A 302 33.84 10.24 18.06
CA ILE A 302 34.15 11.56 18.61
C ILE A 302 35.68 11.79 18.70
N LEU A 303 36.42 10.78 19.11
CA LEU A 303 37.89 10.85 19.18
C LEU A 303 38.54 10.95 17.79
N ASP A 304 38.08 10.17 16.82
CA ASP A 304 38.57 10.16 15.44
C ASP A 304 38.28 11.48 14.71
N HIS A 305 37.25 12.21 15.16
CA HIS A 305 36.81 13.48 14.58
C HIS A 305 36.96 14.66 15.56
N ALA A 306 37.98 14.60 16.41
CA ALA A 306 38.23 15.55 17.48
C ALA A 306 38.17 17.05 17.10
N PRO A 307 38.55 17.49 15.88
CA PRO A 307 38.39 18.90 15.49
C PRO A 307 36.96 19.44 15.62
N TYR A 308 35.97 18.60 15.36
CA TYR A 308 34.53 18.99 15.45
C TYR A 308 34.00 18.96 16.88
N PHE A 309 34.66 18.25 17.79
CA PHE A 309 34.23 18.03 19.16
C PHE A 309 35.18 18.59 20.20
N LYS A 310 36.09 19.47 19.78
CA LYS A 310 37.10 20.05 20.66
C LYS A 310 36.54 20.62 21.98
N PRO A 311 35.46 21.46 21.97
CA PRO A 311 34.93 22.00 23.21
C PRO A 311 34.41 20.91 24.15
N ALA A 312 33.66 19.92 23.64
CA ALA A 312 33.16 18.81 24.45
C ALA A 312 34.32 17.95 25.03
N LEU A 313 35.35 17.65 24.23
CA LEU A 313 36.51 16.88 24.68
C LEU A 313 37.33 17.60 25.77
N GLU A 314 37.46 18.93 25.66
CA GLU A 314 38.08 19.76 26.68
C GLU A 314 37.29 19.77 27.99
N GLU A 315 35.96 19.76 27.93
CA GLU A 315 35.09 19.65 29.10
C GLU A 315 35.20 18.25 29.73
N ILE A 316 35.10 17.18 28.92
CA ILE A 316 35.22 15.80 29.37
C ILE A 316 36.57 15.58 30.09
N SER A 317 37.65 16.12 29.53
CA SER A 317 39.00 15.93 30.11
C SER A 317 39.17 16.50 31.54
N LYS A 318 38.29 17.44 31.94
CA LYS A 318 38.30 18.09 33.28
C LYS A 318 37.39 17.39 34.28
N LEU A 319 36.55 16.44 33.83
CA LEU A 319 35.65 15.72 34.73
C LEU A 319 36.40 14.77 35.65
N LYS A 320 36.15 14.83 36.97
CA LYS A 320 36.78 13.98 37.98
C LYS A 320 36.44 12.47 37.81
N SER A 321 35.38 12.16 37.10
CA SER A 321 34.88 10.80 36.87
C SER A 321 35.54 10.09 35.70
N VAL A 322 36.36 10.76 34.90
CA VAL A 322 37.00 10.18 33.71
C VAL A 322 38.21 9.33 34.11
N ASN A 323 38.30 8.12 33.58
CA ASN A 323 39.43 7.25 33.83
C ASN A 323 40.72 7.74 33.12
N LYS A 324 41.88 7.26 33.61
CA LYS A 324 43.20 7.71 33.10
C LYS A 324 43.41 7.37 31.61
N ASP A 325 42.83 6.29 31.13
CA ASP A 325 43.04 5.85 29.76
C ASP A 325 42.20 6.73 28.80
N ASP A 326 40.96 7.09 29.16
CA ASP A 326 40.16 8.05 28.42
C ASP A 326 40.81 9.43 28.35
N ILE A 327 41.38 9.90 29.47
CA ILE A 327 42.14 11.17 29.48
C ILE A 327 43.34 11.10 28.52
N ARG A 328 44.06 9.98 28.47
CA ARG A 328 45.17 9.81 27.52
C ARG A 328 44.69 9.84 26.07
N MET A 329 43.57 9.15 25.74
CA MET A 329 42.99 9.15 24.39
C MET A 329 42.52 10.53 23.98
N ILE A 330 41.81 11.25 24.85
CA ILE A 330 41.35 12.62 24.62
C ILE A 330 42.54 13.58 24.39
N ASN A 331 43.55 13.53 25.24
CA ASN A 331 44.74 14.37 25.09
C ASN A 331 45.52 14.06 23.81
N HIS A 332 45.57 12.79 23.41
CA HIS A 332 46.17 12.40 22.14
C HIS A 332 45.38 12.98 20.95
N ALA A 333 44.05 12.83 20.94
CA ALA A 333 43.17 13.37 19.92
C ALA A 333 43.25 14.91 19.83
N LEU A 334 43.25 15.61 20.97
CA LEU A 334 43.37 17.07 21.02
C LEU A 334 44.72 17.59 20.53
N LYS A 335 45.83 16.85 20.79
CA LYS A 335 47.17 17.21 20.28
C LYS A 335 47.23 17.11 18.74
N GLN A 336 46.55 16.16 18.14
CA GLN A 336 46.48 16.05 16.69
C GLN A 336 45.72 17.24 16.06
N VAL A 337 44.70 17.78 16.73
CA VAL A 337 43.99 18.99 16.32
C VAL A 337 44.88 20.23 16.31
N GLY A 338 45.80 20.36 17.25
CA GLY A 338 46.76 21.48 17.33
C GLY A 338 47.82 21.52 16.23
N ASN A 339 48.01 20.38 15.52
CA ASN A 339 48.97 20.27 14.41
C ASN A 339 48.33 20.45 13.01
N ILE A 340 47.01 20.66 12.91
CA ILE A 340 46.33 20.94 11.65
C ILE A 340 46.29 22.46 11.46
N THR A 341 47.31 22.98 10.79
CA THR A 341 47.28 24.34 10.22
C THR A 341 46.27 24.31 9.07
N TYR A 342 45.21 25.10 9.20
CA TYR A 342 44.25 25.29 8.10
C TYR A 342 44.99 25.94 6.91
N PHE A 343 45.06 25.23 5.79
CA PHE A 343 45.34 25.78 4.47
C PHE A 343 44.03 26.11 3.74
#